data_6df510f88495965679fba0ffa3c278be
#
_entry.id   6df510f88495965679fba0ffa3c278be
#
_cell.length_a   1.000
_cell.length_b   1.000
_cell.length_c   1.000
_cell.angle_alpha   90.00
_cell.angle_beta   90.00
_cell.angle_gamma   90.00
#
_symmetry.space_group_name_H-M   'P 1'
#
loop_
_entity.id
_entity.type
_entity.pdbx_description
1 polymer ?
#
loop_
_entity_poly.entity_id
_entity_poly.type
_entity_poly.pdbx_seq_one_letter_code
_entity_poly.pdbx_strand_id
1 'polypeptide(L)'
;MHPYFDPLCPSVPDTGIASHAVISDLTSRLETAWPDRDFLPETLTTVASYVAASPFLQRLAIRHSADIGPCLAGDAAQRFDSAQADFRAAMADVKTDAAAMATIRQWRGRSALIVALADLAGLALVSDQIRMLSDAADSALGE
;
A
#
# COMPACT_ATOMS: atom_id res chain seq x y z
N MET A 1 -16.90 1.17 -16.20
CA MET A 1 -17.62 1.95 -15.20
C MET A 1 -17.34 1.33 -13.85
N HIS A 2 -16.25 1.76 -13.20
CA HIS A 2 -15.96 1.34 -11.83
C HIS A 2 -16.72 2.26 -10.88
N PRO A 3 -17.64 1.73 -10.10
CA PRO A 3 -18.27 2.46 -9.03
C PRO A 3 -17.33 2.45 -7.82
N TYR A 4 -17.32 3.58 -7.16
CA TYR A 4 -16.98 3.70 -5.76
C TYR A 4 -15.54 4.03 -5.41
N PHE A 5 -15.20 5.25 -5.66
CA PHE A 5 -14.78 6.05 -4.53
C PHE A 5 -16.06 6.70 -3.97
N ASP A 6 -16.66 6.07 -2.96
CA ASP A 6 -17.81 6.63 -2.27
C ASP A 6 -17.36 7.92 -1.57
N PRO A 7 -17.99 9.07 -1.82
CA PRO A 7 -17.71 10.30 -1.09
C PRO A 7 -18.02 10.25 0.42
N LEU A 8 -18.46 9.11 0.92
CA LEU A 8 -18.61 8.82 2.36
C LEU A 8 -17.31 8.37 3.04
N CYS A 9 -16.19 8.29 2.29
CA CYS A 9 -14.90 8.30 2.98
C CYS A 9 -14.87 9.55 3.86
N PRO A 10 -14.73 9.40 5.20
CA PRO A 10 -14.81 10.54 6.11
C PRO A 10 -13.86 11.60 5.59
N SER A 11 -14.36 12.80 5.44
CA SER A 11 -13.55 13.96 5.04
C SER A 11 -12.22 13.85 5.76
N VAL A 12 -11.12 13.82 4.99
CA VAL A 12 -9.76 13.82 5.55
C VAL A 12 -9.81 14.79 6.73
N PRO A 13 -9.61 14.34 7.97
CA PRO A 13 -9.64 15.26 9.07
C PRO A 13 -8.66 16.37 8.71
N ASP A 14 -9.11 17.62 8.81
CA ASP A 14 -8.23 18.78 8.66
C ASP A 14 -7.27 18.77 9.85
N THR A 15 -6.35 17.82 9.79
CA THR A 15 -5.43 17.54 10.89
C THR A 15 -4.29 18.55 10.93
N GLY A 16 -4.22 19.48 9.97
CA GLY A 16 -3.11 20.42 9.88
C GLY A 16 -1.72 19.77 9.77
N ILE A 17 -1.67 18.44 9.62
CA ILE A 17 -0.44 17.64 9.73
C ILE A 17 0.34 17.63 8.44
N ALA A 18 -0.33 17.72 7.29
CA ALA A 18 0.36 17.78 6.02
C ALA A 18 0.03 19.07 5.29
N SER A 19 1.04 19.89 5.02
CA SER A 19 0.87 21.09 4.21
C SER A 19 0.50 20.69 2.77
N HIS A 20 -0.23 21.56 2.07
CA HIS A 20 -0.54 21.38 0.66
C HIS A 20 0.72 21.11 -0.20
N ALA A 21 1.85 21.68 0.17
CA ALA A 21 3.13 21.46 -0.49
C ALA A 21 3.62 20.00 -0.37
N VAL A 22 3.45 19.38 0.80
CA VAL A 22 3.82 17.96 1.00
C VAL A 22 2.93 17.04 0.18
N ILE A 23 1.63 17.29 0.15
CA ILE A 23 0.66 16.51 -0.65
C ILE A 23 1.00 16.65 -2.13
N SER A 24 1.27 17.85 -2.61
CA SER A 24 1.62 18.13 -4.01
C SER A 24 2.94 17.44 -4.42
N ASP A 25 3.97 17.50 -3.58
CA ASP A 25 5.25 16.81 -3.83
C ASP A 25 5.05 15.29 -3.88
N LEU A 26 4.29 14.73 -2.93
CA LEU A 26 4.02 13.30 -2.89
C LEU A 26 3.18 12.85 -4.10
N THR A 27 2.19 13.62 -4.52
CA THR A 27 1.41 13.35 -5.73
C THR A 27 2.32 13.30 -6.95
N SER A 28 3.20 14.28 -7.13
CA SER A 28 4.16 14.32 -8.25
C SER A 28 5.12 13.12 -8.25
N ARG A 29 5.58 12.70 -7.08
CA ARG A 29 6.45 11.52 -6.93
C ARG A 29 5.72 10.23 -7.28
N LEU A 30 4.47 10.08 -6.85
CA LEU A 30 3.62 8.94 -7.19
C LEU A 30 3.31 8.93 -8.68
N GLU A 31 3.07 10.08 -9.28
CA GLU A 31 2.89 10.22 -10.72
C GLU A 31 4.12 9.75 -11.50
N THR A 32 5.30 10.13 -11.05
CA THR A 32 6.57 9.74 -11.68
C THR A 32 6.87 8.25 -11.52
N ALA A 33 6.58 7.71 -10.33
CA ALA A 33 6.82 6.31 -10.02
C ALA A 33 5.84 5.36 -10.71
N TRP A 34 4.74 5.89 -11.22
CA TRP A 34 3.67 5.10 -11.80
C TRP A 34 3.10 5.72 -13.09
N PRO A 35 3.81 5.59 -14.21
CA PRO A 35 3.46 6.24 -15.48
C PRO A 35 2.23 5.65 -16.17
N ASP A 36 1.98 4.34 -16.04
CA ASP A 36 0.90 3.62 -16.74
C ASP A 36 -0.40 3.60 -15.93
N ARG A 37 -0.84 4.78 -15.53
CA ARG A 37 -2.01 4.92 -14.65
C ARG A 37 -3.31 5.09 -15.41
N ASP A 38 -4.28 4.26 -15.06
CA ASP A 38 -5.70 4.40 -15.43
C ASP A 38 -6.53 5.15 -14.36
N PHE A 39 -5.88 5.95 -13.50
CA PHE A 39 -6.55 6.59 -12.38
C PHE A 39 -6.79 8.08 -12.62
N LEU A 40 -7.90 8.55 -12.06
CA LEU A 40 -8.20 9.97 -12.02
C LEU A 40 -7.16 10.69 -11.15
N PRO A 41 -6.69 11.89 -11.56
CA PRO A 41 -5.77 12.70 -10.77
C PRO A 41 -6.25 12.93 -9.33
N GLU A 42 -7.56 13.01 -9.13
CA GLU A 42 -8.21 13.14 -7.82
C GLU A 42 -7.94 11.96 -6.90
N THR A 43 -7.90 10.74 -7.44
CA THR A 43 -7.59 9.54 -6.67
C THR A 43 -6.16 9.58 -6.14
N LEU A 44 -5.20 9.99 -6.96
CA LEU A 44 -3.81 10.16 -6.51
C LEU A 44 -3.68 11.23 -5.43
N THR A 45 -4.37 12.34 -5.59
CA THR A 45 -4.36 13.42 -4.58
C THR A 45 -4.98 12.95 -3.27
N THR A 46 -6.04 12.18 -3.33
CA THR A 46 -6.69 11.61 -2.14
C THR A 46 -5.76 10.62 -1.44
N VAL A 47 -5.16 9.69 -2.18
CA VAL A 47 -4.17 8.75 -1.62
C VAL A 47 -2.98 9.50 -1.02
N ALA A 48 -2.45 10.50 -1.74
CA ALA A 48 -1.36 11.32 -1.24
C ALA A 48 -1.72 12.03 0.07
N SER A 49 -2.96 12.51 0.20
CA SER A 49 -3.45 13.17 1.42
C SER A 49 -3.46 12.21 2.61
N TYR A 50 -3.96 11.00 2.43
CA TYR A 50 -3.95 9.98 3.48
C TYR A 50 -2.54 9.54 3.87
N VAL A 51 -1.72 9.27 2.87
CA VAL A 51 -0.35 8.78 3.06
C VAL A 51 0.55 9.89 3.64
N ALA A 52 0.28 11.15 3.32
CA ALA A 52 1.03 12.30 3.83
C ALA A 52 0.98 12.47 5.36
N ALA A 53 -0.05 11.95 6.00
CA ALA A 53 -0.17 11.95 7.47
C ALA A 53 0.88 11.05 8.16
N SER A 54 1.49 10.12 7.44
CA SER A 54 2.47 9.18 7.98
C SER A 54 3.76 9.14 7.16
N PRO A 55 4.89 9.63 7.70
CA PRO A 55 6.19 9.52 7.02
C PRO A 55 6.57 8.07 6.68
N PHE A 56 6.10 7.12 7.46
CA PHE A 56 6.28 5.69 7.17
C PHE A 56 5.54 5.29 5.90
N LEU A 57 4.24 5.60 5.80
CA LEU A 57 3.44 5.28 4.62
C LEU A 57 3.92 6.02 3.36
N GLN A 58 4.40 7.26 3.49
CA GLN A 58 5.00 8.00 2.38
C GLN A 58 6.16 7.22 1.75
N ARG A 59 7.08 6.73 2.58
CA ARG A 59 8.23 5.94 2.11
C ARG A 59 7.79 4.64 1.45
N LEU A 60 6.80 3.97 2.01
CA LEU A 60 6.27 2.73 1.44
C LEU A 60 5.56 2.96 0.13
N ALA A 61 4.74 4.00 0.01
CA ALA A 61 4.02 4.35 -1.21
C ALA A 61 4.98 4.64 -2.38
N ILE A 62 6.07 5.34 -2.13
CA ILE A 62 7.10 5.59 -3.15
C ILE A 62 7.84 4.30 -3.52
N ARG A 63 8.22 3.50 -2.52
CA ARG A 63 9.00 2.26 -2.74
C ARG A 63 8.20 1.18 -3.46
N HIS A 64 6.90 1.07 -3.18
CA HIS A 64 6.01 0.03 -3.67
C HIS A 64 4.86 0.61 -4.51
N SER A 65 5.13 1.67 -5.26
CA SER A 65 4.14 2.40 -6.07
C SER A 65 3.36 1.51 -7.03
N ALA A 66 3.97 0.45 -7.55
CA ALA A 66 3.32 -0.52 -8.42
C ALA A 66 2.14 -1.28 -7.78
N ASP A 67 2.09 -1.34 -6.44
CA ASP A 67 0.99 -1.98 -5.72
C ASP A 67 -0.23 -1.06 -5.52
N ILE A 68 -0.05 0.26 -5.67
CA ILE A 68 -1.10 1.25 -5.37
C ILE A 68 -2.29 1.07 -6.31
N GLY A 69 -2.03 0.99 -7.62
CA GLY A 69 -3.07 0.86 -8.62
C GLY A 69 -3.99 -0.34 -8.45
N PRO A 70 -3.45 -1.54 -8.46
CA PRO A 70 -4.22 -2.75 -8.24
C PRO A 70 -5.04 -2.71 -6.94
N CYS A 71 -4.46 -2.18 -5.84
CA CYS A 71 -5.19 -2.04 -4.58
C CYS A 71 -6.39 -1.11 -4.71
N LEU A 72 -6.25 0.03 -5.38
CA LEU A 72 -7.35 0.99 -5.57
C LEU A 72 -8.40 0.52 -6.57
N ALA A 73 -8.04 -0.38 -7.49
CA ALA A 73 -8.98 -1.01 -8.42
C ALA A 73 -9.89 -2.06 -7.75
N GLY A 74 -9.72 -2.32 -6.46
CA GLY A 74 -10.52 -3.30 -5.72
C GLY A 74 -9.86 -4.68 -5.59
N ASP A 75 -8.64 -4.84 -6.07
CA ASP A 75 -7.92 -6.12 -6.10
C ASP A 75 -6.91 -6.26 -4.95
N ALA A 76 -7.15 -5.55 -3.83
CA ALA A 76 -6.20 -5.52 -2.69
C ALA A 76 -5.91 -6.92 -2.14
N ALA A 77 -6.91 -7.79 -1.99
CA ALA A 77 -6.72 -9.16 -1.52
C ALA A 77 -5.88 -9.98 -2.50
N GLN A 78 -6.19 -9.93 -3.78
CA GLN A 78 -5.42 -10.61 -4.83
C GLN A 78 -3.98 -10.06 -4.89
N ARG A 79 -3.81 -8.74 -4.72
CA ARG A 79 -2.49 -8.12 -4.71
C ARG A 79 -1.68 -8.55 -3.49
N PHE A 80 -2.33 -8.70 -2.34
CA PHE A 80 -1.70 -9.23 -1.14
C PHE A 80 -1.23 -10.68 -1.35
N ASP A 81 -2.09 -11.55 -1.86
CA ASP A 81 -1.76 -12.96 -2.13
C ASP A 81 -0.60 -13.09 -3.14
N SER A 82 -0.61 -12.26 -4.19
CA SER A 82 0.50 -12.19 -5.16
C SER A 82 1.81 -11.73 -4.51
N ALA A 83 1.76 -10.69 -3.68
CA ALA A 83 2.93 -10.20 -2.97
C ALA A 83 3.49 -11.24 -1.97
N GLN A 84 2.61 -12.03 -1.34
CA GLN A 84 2.99 -13.13 -0.46
C GLN A 84 3.67 -14.27 -1.24
N ALA A 85 3.16 -14.60 -2.42
CA ALA A 85 3.79 -15.58 -3.29
C ALA A 85 5.20 -15.14 -3.74
N ASP A 86 5.35 -13.87 -4.14
CA ASP A 86 6.65 -13.27 -4.48
C ASP A 86 7.64 -13.37 -3.30
N PHE A 87 7.16 -13.07 -2.08
CA PHE A 87 7.96 -13.17 -0.87
C PHE A 87 8.45 -14.60 -0.61
N ARG A 88 7.55 -15.58 -0.69
CA ARG A 88 7.91 -16.99 -0.49
C ARG A 88 8.91 -17.48 -1.52
N ALA A 89 8.75 -17.08 -2.78
CA ALA A 89 9.70 -17.41 -3.85
C ALA A 89 11.07 -16.77 -3.57
N ALA A 90 11.11 -15.50 -3.18
CA ALA A 90 12.35 -14.81 -2.86
C ALA A 90 13.06 -15.43 -1.64
N MET A 91 12.30 -15.87 -0.62
CA MET A 91 12.88 -16.54 0.55
C MET A 91 13.46 -17.90 0.23
N ALA A 92 12.91 -18.64 -0.73
CA ALA A 92 13.44 -19.93 -1.17
C ALA A 92 14.85 -19.81 -1.78
N ASP A 93 15.17 -18.67 -2.39
CA ASP A 93 16.46 -18.40 -3.03
C ASP A 93 17.49 -17.74 -2.09
N VAL A 94 17.10 -17.41 -0.88
CA VAL A 94 17.96 -16.73 0.10
C VAL A 94 19.07 -17.67 0.58
N LYS A 95 20.32 -17.16 0.54
CA LYS A 95 21.51 -17.92 0.95
C LYS A 95 22.24 -17.36 2.16
N THR A 96 21.84 -16.19 2.65
CA THR A 96 22.48 -15.52 3.80
C THR A 96 21.44 -14.88 4.70
N ASP A 97 21.76 -14.80 5.99
CA ASP A 97 20.88 -14.14 6.98
C ASP A 97 20.63 -12.67 6.63
N ALA A 98 21.63 -11.98 6.11
CA ALA A 98 21.49 -10.58 5.71
C ALA A 98 20.47 -10.43 4.55
N ALA A 99 20.49 -11.34 3.56
CA ALA A 99 19.53 -11.37 2.49
C ALA A 99 18.13 -11.74 2.99
N ALA A 100 18.03 -12.72 3.91
CA ALA A 100 16.76 -13.09 4.54
C ALA A 100 16.13 -11.88 5.25
N MET A 101 16.89 -11.18 6.08
CA MET A 101 16.43 -10.00 6.79
C MET A 101 16.03 -8.84 5.87
N ALA A 102 16.71 -8.68 4.73
CA ALA A 102 16.33 -7.68 3.73
C ALA A 102 14.99 -8.04 3.07
N THR A 103 14.82 -9.31 2.69
CA THR A 103 13.58 -9.83 2.07
C THR A 103 12.40 -9.71 3.02
N ILE A 104 12.57 -10.06 4.30
CA ILE A 104 11.53 -9.91 5.33
C ILE A 104 11.15 -8.44 5.52
N ARG A 105 12.12 -7.51 5.59
CA ARG A 105 11.83 -6.07 5.71
C ARG A 105 11.05 -5.55 4.50
N GLN A 106 11.41 -5.99 3.31
CA GLN A 106 10.70 -5.61 2.09
C GLN A 106 9.26 -6.13 2.10
N TRP A 107 9.07 -7.39 2.46
CA TRP A 107 7.76 -8.01 2.59
C TRP A 107 6.87 -7.27 3.59
N ARG A 108 7.38 -7.02 4.80
CA ARG A 108 6.65 -6.28 5.84
C ARG A 108 6.23 -4.89 5.39
N GLY A 109 7.11 -4.18 4.68
CA GLY A 109 6.79 -2.86 4.12
C GLY A 109 5.70 -2.93 3.06
N ARG A 110 5.81 -3.88 2.13
CA ARG A 110 4.85 -4.07 1.03
C ARG A 110 3.47 -4.48 1.56
N SER A 111 3.42 -5.47 2.44
CA SER A 111 2.17 -5.93 3.05
C SER A 111 1.48 -4.84 3.86
N ALA A 112 2.23 -4.07 4.63
CA ALA A 112 1.70 -2.93 5.40
C ALA A 112 1.07 -1.86 4.49
N LEU A 113 1.69 -1.56 3.35
CA LEU A 113 1.12 -0.61 2.38
C LEU A 113 -0.18 -1.14 1.78
N ILE A 114 -0.20 -2.40 1.34
CA ILE A 114 -1.41 -3.01 0.74
C ILE A 114 -2.57 -2.99 1.72
N VAL A 115 -2.34 -3.38 2.98
CA VAL A 115 -3.38 -3.35 4.02
C VAL A 115 -3.86 -1.93 4.30
N ALA A 116 -2.94 -0.97 4.41
CA ALA A 116 -3.30 0.43 4.64
C ALA A 116 -4.12 1.02 3.49
N LEU A 117 -3.77 0.71 2.24
CA LEU A 117 -4.54 1.16 1.07
C LEU A 117 -5.92 0.50 1.02
N ALA A 118 -6.03 -0.78 1.35
CA ALA A 118 -7.30 -1.48 1.41
C ALA A 118 -8.24 -0.89 2.46
N ASP A 119 -7.69 -0.50 3.61
CA ASP A 119 -8.42 0.17 4.69
C ASP A 119 -8.88 1.58 4.27
N LEU A 120 -7.94 2.39 3.80
CA LEU A 120 -8.20 3.78 3.39
C LEU A 120 -9.19 3.89 2.24
N ALA A 121 -9.17 2.94 1.32
CA ALA A 121 -10.09 2.90 0.20
C ALA A 121 -11.45 2.26 0.55
N GLY A 122 -11.62 1.75 1.77
CA GLY A 122 -12.85 1.06 2.20
C GLY A 122 -13.12 -0.22 1.40
N LEU A 123 -12.11 -0.83 0.81
CA LEU A 123 -12.22 -1.95 -0.12
C LEU A 123 -12.13 -3.32 0.56
N ALA A 124 -11.77 -3.36 1.84
CA ALA A 124 -11.64 -4.60 2.58
C ALA A 124 -12.52 -4.58 3.84
N LEU A 125 -13.17 -5.70 4.11
CA LEU A 125 -13.83 -5.92 5.39
C LEU A 125 -12.76 -6.02 6.50
N VAL A 126 -13.11 -5.65 7.72
CA VAL A 126 -12.22 -5.75 8.89
C VAL A 126 -11.65 -7.17 9.05
N SER A 127 -12.48 -8.19 8.78
CA SER A 127 -12.07 -9.59 8.80
C SER A 127 -10.94 -9.90 7.79
N ASP A 128 -10.99 -9.31 6.60
CA ASP A 128 -9.98 -9.52 5.57
C ASP A 128 -8.67 -8.81 5.94
N GLN A 129 -8.77 -7.62 6.54
CA GLN A 129 -7.61 -6.90 7.05
C GLN A 129 -6.90 -7.67 8.16
N ILE A 130 -7.66 -8.21 9.13
CA ILE A 130 -7.13 -9.06 10.21
C ILE A 130 -6.44 -10.29 9.61
N ARG A 131 -7.08 -10.96 8.65
CA ARG A 131 -6.49 -12.12 7.96
C ARG A 131 -5.17 -11.73 7.29
N MET A 132 -5.14 -10.67 6.49
CA MET A 132 -3.93 -10.22 5.80
C MET A 132 -2.80 -9.89 6.78
N LEU A 133 -3.10 -9.26 7.91
CA LEU A 133 -2.09 -8.96 8.94
C LEU A 133 -1.57 -10.22 9.61
N SER A 134 -2.43 -11.18 9.91
CA SER A 134 -2.02 -12.49 10.46
C SER A 134 -1.16 -13.26 9.47
N ASP A 135 -1.60 -13.38 8.22
CA ASP A 135 -0.86 -14.07 7.16
C ASP A 135 0.52 -13.40 6.90
N ALA A 136 0.60 -12.07 7.01
CA ALA A 136 1.84 -11.34 6.87
C ALA A 136 2.83 -11.67 8.01
N ALA A 137 2.32 -11.77 9.24
CA ALA A 137 3.13 -12.12 10.40
C ALA A 137 3.62 -13.58 10.32
N ASP A 138 2.72 -14.52 10.02
CA ASP A 138 3.03 -15.95 9.90
C ASP A 138 4.07 -16.18 8.80
N SER A 139 3.91 -15.55 7.64
CA SER A 139 4.89 -15.63 6.55
C SER A 139 6.27 -15.10 6.95
N ALA A 140 6.33 -14.05 7.78
CA ALA A 140 7.59 -13.48 8.25
C ALA A 140 8.27 -14.36 9.30
N LEU A 141 7.53 -15.21 10.01
CA LEU A 141 8.03 -16.16 11.00
C LEU A 141 8.42 -17.50 10.39
N GLY A 142 8.03 -17.76 9.15
CA GLY A 142 8.35 -19.01 8.44
C GLY A 142 7.39 -20.16 8.74
N GLU A 143 6.17 -19.86 9.18
CA GLU A 143 5.07 -20.81 9.39
C GLU A 143 4.12 -20.92 8.19
#